data_eeb89fcd41969ee8a5cda959eb284062
#
_entry.id   eeb89fcd41969ee8a5cda959eb284062
#
_cell.length_a   1.000
_cell.length_b   1.000
_cell.length_c   1.000
_cell.angle_alpha   90.00
_cell.angle_beta   90.00
_cell.angle_gamma   90.00
#
_symmetry.space_group_name_H-M   'P 1'
#
loop_
_entity.id
_entity.type
_entity.pdbx_description
1 polymer ?
#
loop_
_entity_poly.entity_id
_entity_poly.type
_entity_poly.pdbx_seq_one_letter_code
_entity_poly.pdbx_strand_id
1 'polypeptide(L)'
;EKPFIMKKGLHMSPHKAANTRRYSQCEILEERLALTVQAIADFSDLIQLSTNETSQFSSVLEFSNDLDELRSSYSFDGSGQTVAVIDSGIAWDHYALGGGFGEDFRVVGGWDFAENDSNPFDDGPAGFHGTHVAGIVGSQDSVHGGVAAGVDLVGLRVFDDFGRGNLEWVEQALQWVH
;
A
#
# COMPACT_ATOMS: atom_id res chain seq x y z
N GLU A 1 -8.51 32.98 -0.28
CA GLU A 1 -9.29 31.73 -0.42
C GLU A 1 -9.55 31.49 -1.90
N LYS A 2 -8.80 30.59 -2.52
CA LYS A 2 -9.12 30.13 -3.88
C LYS A 2 -9.68 28.72 -3.78
N PRO A 3 -10.84 28.43 -4.37
CA PRO A 3 -11.37 27.07 -4.36
C PRO A 3 -10.47 26.17 -5.17
N PHE A 4 -10.19 24.99 -4.64
CA PHE A 4 -9.50 23.88 -5.30
C PHE A 4 -10.29 23.47 -6.54
N ILE A 5 -9.78 23.78 -7.71
CA ILE A 5 -10.38 23.36 -8.98
C ILE A 5 -9.80 22.01 -9.33
N MET A 6 -10.59 20.96 -9.06
CA MET A 6 -10.35 19.64 -9.66
C MET A 6 -10.24 19.82 -11.17
N LYS A 7 -9.07 19.61 -11.74
CA LYS A 7 -8.95 19.44 -13.20
C LYS A 7 -9.62 18.12 -13.59
N LYS A 8 -10.89 18.21 -14.00
CA LYS A 8 -11.52 17.14 -14.79
C LYS A 8 -10.71 16.98 -16.06
N GLY A 9 -10.09 15.85 -16.25
CA GLY A 9 -9.40 15.53 -17.48
C GLY A 9 -8.38 14.39 -17.42
N LEU A 10 -8.56 13.38 -16.55
CA LEU A 10 -7.93 12.10 -16.83
C LEU A 10 -8.81 11.38 -17.86
N HIS A 11 -8.34 11.33 -19.09
CA HIS A 11 -8.96 10.54 -20.15
C HIS A 11 -8.56 9.08 -19.91
N MET A 12 -9.35 8.38 -19.11
CA MET A 12 -9.11 6.96 -18.83
C MET A 12 -9.32 6.14 -20.09
N SER A 13 -8.34 5.29 -20.42
CA SER A 13 -8.44 4.26 -21.45
C SER A 13 -9.68 3.39 -21.23
N PRO A 14 -10.36 2.92 -22.32
CA PRO A 14 -11.60 2.12 -22.22
C PRO A 14 -11.44 0.83 -21.39
N HIS A 15 -10.23 0.32 -21.22
CA HIS A 15 -9.97 -0.84 -20.38
C HIS A 15 -10.00 -0.54 -18.87
N LYS A 16 -9.80 0.72 -18.45
CA LYS A 16 -9.88 1.13 -17.03
C LYS A 16 -11.30 1.51 -16.61
N ALA A 17 -12.21 1.83 -17.55
CA ALA A 17 -13.62 2.14 -17.23
C ALA A 17 -14.41 0.96 -16.63
N ALA A 18 -13.96 -0.28 -16.84
CA ALA A 18 -14.56 -1.46 -16.23
C ALA A 18 -14.25 -1.58 -14.72
N ASN A 19 -13.23 -0.88 -14.24
CA ASN A 19 -12.79 -0.94 -12.83
C ASN A 19 -13.55 0.04 -11.93
N THR A 20 -14.19 1.08 -12.49
CA THR A 20 -14.92 2.09 -11.71
C THR A 20 -16.15 1.53 -10.99
N ARG A 21 -16.65 0.34 -11.39
CA ARG A 21 -17.75 -0.35 -10.68
C ARG A 21 -17.30 -1.10 -9.42
N ARG A 22 -16.00 -1.25 -9.15
CA ARG A 22 -15.50 -1.97 -7.97
C ARG A 22 -15.28 -1.09 -6.75
N TYR A 23 -15.25 0.24 -6.92
CA TYR A 23 -15.09 1.18 -5.80
C TYR A 23 -16.32 1.32 -4.90
N SER A 24 -17.49 0.80 -5.31
CA SER A 24 -18.69 0.75 -4.45
C SER A 24 -18.64 -0.37 -3.38
N GLN A 25 -17.52 -1.06 -3.23
CA GLN A 25 -17.33 -2.08 -2.19
C GLN A 25 -16.51 -1.56 -0.98
N CYS A 26 -16.23 -0.26 -0.90
CA CYS A 26 -15.56 0.32 0.27
C CYS A 26 -16.35 0.18 1.58
N GLU A 27 -17.70 0.10 1.52
CA GLU A 27 -18.54 -0.16 2.71
C GLU A 27 -18.28 -1.54 3.34
N ILE A 28 -17.80 -2.51 2.56
CA ILE A 28 -17.42 -3.84 3.08
C ILE A 28 -16.04 -3.82 3.75
N LEU A 29 -15.23 -2.80 3.49
CA LEU A 29 -13.88 -2.66 4.07
C LEU A 29 -13.92 -2.25 5.54
N GLU A 30 -14.91 -1.47 5.98
CA GLU A 30 -15.01 -1.06 7.39
C GLU A 30 -15.29 -2.26 8.32
N GLU A 31 -16.18 -3.16 7.92
CA GLU A 31 -16.43 -4.40 8.69
C GLU A 31 -15.20 -5.33 8.64
N ARG A 32 -14.49 -5.39 7.53
CA ARG A 32 -13.27 -6.20 7.39
C ARG A 32 -12.09 -5.61 8.12
N LEU A 33 -11.93 -4.29 8.16
CA LEU A 33 -10.93 -3.60 8.97
C LEU A 33 -11.17 -3.84 10.47
N ALA A 34 -12.43 -3.78 10.93
CA ALA A 34 -12.78 -4.09 12.32
C ALA A 34 -12.45 -5.55 12.67
N LEU A 35 -12.73 -6.50 11.78
CA LEU A 35 -12.37 -7.92 11.94
C LEU A 35 -10.86 -8.14 11.90
N THR A 36 -10.12 -7.37 11.12
CA THR A 36 -8.65 -7.46 11.05
C THR A 36 -7.99 -6.89 12.29
N VAL A 37 -8.51 -5.78 12.84
CA VAL A 37 -8.05 -5.20 14.11
C VAL A 37 -8.37 -6.14 15.27
N GLN A 38 -9.54 -6.78 15.28
CA GLN A 38 -9.90 -7.79 16.29
C GLN A 38 -9.01 -9.03 16.17
N ALA A 39 -8.72 -9.51 14.96
CA ALA A 39 -7.82 -10.64 14.75
C ALA A 39 -6.38 -10.33 15.18
N ILE A 40 -5.92 -9.08 15.06
CA ILE A 40 -4.60 -8.65 15.56
C ILE A 40 -4.60 -8.57 17.10
N ALA A 41 -5.70 -8.15 17.73
CA ALA A 41 -5.84 -8.16 19.19
C ALA A 41 -5.84 -9.60 19.74
N ASP A 42 -6.59 -10.50 19.09
CA ASP A 42 -6.62 -11.93 19.46
C ASP A 42 -5.25 -12.61 19.23
N PHE A 43 -4.50 -12.16 18.21
CA PHE A 43 -3.15 -12.64 17.92
C PHE A 43 -2.11 -12.18 18.95
N SER A 44 -2.26 -10.97 19.51
CA SER A 44 -1.38 -10.49 20.60
C SER A 44 -1.57 -11.28 21.91
N ASP A 45 -2.77 -11.77 22.18
CA ASP A 45 -3.04 -12.65 23.33
C ASP A 45 -2.46 -14.06 23.13
N LEU A 46 -2.39 -14.54 21.90
CA LEU A 46 -1.73 -15.80 21.54
C LEU A 46 -0.20 -15.73 21.66
N ILE A 47 0.40 -14.58 21.38
CA ILE A 47 1.86 -14.35 21.52
C ILE A 47 2.29 -14.38 23.01
N GLN A 48 1.44 -13.94 23.93
CA GLN A 48 1.75 -13.99 25.38
C GLN A 48 1.76 -15.40 25.96
N LEU A 49 1.20 -16.40 25.27
CA LEU A 49 1.16 -17.80 25.72
C LEU A 49 2.36 -18.63 25.25
N SER A 50 3.22 -18.10 24.39
CA SER A 50 4.36 -18.85 23.80
C SER A 50 5.70 -18.21 24.15
N THR A 51 6.17 -18.42 25.39
CA THR A 51 7.54 -18.06 25.82
C THR A 51 8.58 -19.13 25.49
N ASN A 52 8.56 -19.72 24.30
CA ASN A 52 9.62 -20.57 23.79
C ASN A 52 10.16 -19.99 22.48
N GLU A 53 11.35 -19.41 22.54
CA GLU A 53 12.02 -18.70 21.42
C GLU A 53 12.24 -19.54 20.14
N THR A 54 12.11 -20.85 20.22
CA THR A 54 12.22 -21.76 19.07
C THR A 54 10.95 -21.82 18.20
N SER A 55 9.79 -21.42 18.69
CA SER A 55 8.52 -21.51 17.96
C SER A 55 8.29 -20.34 17.00
N GLN A 56 8.93 -19.19 17.22
CA GLN A 56 8.73 -18.00 16.36
C GLN A 56 9.38 -18.15 14.98
N PHE A 57 10.54 -18.81 14.88
CA PHE A 57 11.18 -19.09 13.60
C PHE A 57 10.38 -20.08 12.75
N SER A 58 9.72 -21.05 13.39
CA SER A 58 8.89 -22.05 12.71
C SER A 58 7.63 -21.41 12.09
N SER A 59 6.99 -20.47 12.78
CA SER A 59 5.77 -19.82 12.29
C SER A 59 6.02 -18.88 11.09
N VAL A 60 7.17 -18.21 11.04
CA VAL A 60 7.53 -17.36 9.88
C VAL A 60 7.84 -18.22 8.65
N LEU A 61 8.50 -19.36 8.83
CA LEU A 61 8.76 -20.29 7.75
C LEU A 61 7.48 -20.98 7.24
N GLU A 62 6.55 -21.31 8.13
CA GLU A 62 5.24 -21.84 7.76
C GLU A 62 4.45 -20.81 6.93
N PHE A 63 4.39 -19.55 7.36
CA PHE A 63 3.70 -18.49 6.64
C PHE A 63 4.28 -18.27 5.22
N SER A 64 5.60 -18.29 5.06
CA SER A 64 6.21 -18.15 3.73
C SER A 64 5.89 -19.34 2.81
N ASN A 65 5.88 -20.56 3.34
CA ASN A 65 5.50 -21.76 2.59
C ASN A 65 4.01 -21.72 2.18
N ASP A 66 3.12 -21.28 3.07
CA ASP A 66 1.70 -21.12 2.80
C ASP A 66 1.45 -20.10 1.69
N LEU A 67 2.21 -18.99 1.68
CA LEU A 67 2.11 -17.97 0.66
C LEU A 67 2.56 -18.46 -0.72
N ASP A 68 3.65 -19.22 -0.78
CA ASP A 68 4.16 -19.84 -2.01
C ASP A 68 3.19 -20.91 -2.52
N GLU A 69 2.57 -21.69 -1.63
CA GLU A 69 1.53 -22.65 -1.98
C GLU A 69 0.28 -21.94 -2.54
N LEU A 70 -0.17 -20.87 -1.93
CA LEU A 70 -1.28 -20.05 -2.41
C LEU A 70 -1.01 -19.49 -3.81
N ARG A 71 0.17 -18.92 -4.03
CA ARG A 71 0.57 -18.38 -5.33
C ARG A 71 0.62 -19.44 -6.41
N SER A 72 1.20 -20.61 -6.11
CA SER A 72 1.32 -21.72 -7.05
C SER A 72 -0.03 -22.36 -7.38
N SER A 73 -0.93 -22.44 -6.39
CA SER A 73 -2.23 -23.11 -6.54
C SER A 73 -3.27 -22.25 -7.24
N TYR A 74 -3.25 -20.92 -7.01
CA TYR A 74 -4.30 -20.00 -7.45
C TYR A 74 -3.83 -18.92 -8.42
N SER A 75 -2.53 -18.77 -8.65
CA SER A 75 -1.94 -17.73 -9.50
C SER A 75 -2.37 -16.31 -9.10
N PHE A 76 -2.63 -16.06 -7.82
CA PHE A 76 -3.01 -14.77 -7.30
C PHE A 76 -1.76 -13.95 -6.98
N ASP A 77 -1.51 -12.91 -7.75
CA ASP A 77 -0.40 -11.98 -7.57
C ASP A 77 -0.84 -10.53 -7.37
N GLY A 78 -2.15 -10.28 -7.34
CA GLY A 78 -2.72 -8.94 -7.23
C GLY A 78 -2.87 -8.19 -8.55
N SER A 79 -2.56 -8.81 -9.69
CA SER A 79 -2.71 -8.18 -11.01
C SER A 79 -4.10 -7.60 -11.22
N GLY A 80 -4.17 -6.34 -11.69
CA GLY A 80 -5.40 -5.60 -11.92
C GLY A 80 -6.02 -5.00 -10.65
N GLN A 81 -5.35 -5.08 -9.51
CA GLN A 81 -5.69 -4.36 -8.28
C GLN A 81 -4.73 -3.17 -8.09
N THR A 82 -5.23 -2.14 -7.42
CA THR A 82 -4.42 -0.99 -7.01
C THR A 82 -4.43 -0.87 -5.50
N VAL A 83 -3.27 -0.70 -4.90
CA VAL A 83 -3.11 -0.50 -3.45
C VAL A 83 -2.61 0.91 -3.19
N ALA A 84 -3.35 1.68 -2.41
CA ALA A 84 -2.91 2.98 -1.92
C ALA A 84 -2.12 2.80 -0.60
N VAL A 85 -0.90 3.32 -0.58
CA VAL A 85 -0.02 3.38 0.60
C VAL A 85 -0.08 4.80 1.15
N ILE A 86 -0.79 4.98 2.26
CA ILE A 86 -0.91 6.25 2.97
C ILE A 86 0.15 6.25 4.07
N ASP A 87 1.30 6.84 3.79
CA ASP A 87 2.50 6.72 4.64
C ASP A 87 3.49 7.88 4.41
N SER A 88 4.79 7.65 4.61
CA SER A 88 5.86 8.63 4.38
C SER A 88 6.19 8.89 2.91
N GLY A 89 5.50 8.22 1.98
CA GLY A 89 5.76 8.27 0.55
C GLY A 89 6.24 6.92 0.00
N ILE A 90 6.61 6.88 -1.27
CA ILE A 90 7.18 5.70 -1.95
C ILE A 90 8.40 6.15 -2.76
N ALA A 91 9.56 5.55 -2.54
CA ALA A 91 10.72 5.68 -3.43
C ALA A 91 10.41 4.94 -4.75
N TRP A 92 9.60 5.57 -5.57
CA TRP A 92 9.03 5.00 -6.80
C TRP A 92 10.09 4.69 -7.86
N ASP A 93 11.28 5.26 -7.77
CA ASP A 93 12.43 4.96 -8.63
C ASP A 93 13.16 3.67 -8.23
N HIS A 94 12.78 3.05 -7.10
CA HIS A 94 13.38 1.80 -6.65
C HIS A 94 13.03 0.66 -7.62
N TYR A 95 14.03 -0.09 -8.07
CA TYR A 95 13.90 -1.15 -9.08
C TYR A 95 12.84 -2.21 -8.71
N ALA A 96 12.74 -2.58 -7.43
CA ALA A 96 11.77 -3.57 -6.95
C ALA A 96 10.32 -3.06 -6.96
N LEU A 97 10.12 -1.74 -7.10
CA LEU A 97 8.82 -1.09 -7.20
C LEU A 97 8.51 -0.60 -8.63
N GLY A 98 9.27 -1.05 -9.62
CA GLY A 98 9.03 -0.77 -11.03
C GLY A 98 9.86 0.37 -11.61
N GLY A 99 10.68 1.07 -10.81
CA GLY A 99 11.72 1.99 -11.27
C GLY A 99 11.20 3.28 -11.92
N GLY A 100 9.98 3.72 -11.59
CA GLY A 100 9.40 4.95 -12.15
C GLY A 100 8.03 5.29 -11.59
N PHE A 101 7.49 6.44 -12.02
CA PHE A 101 6.24 7.03 -11.54
C PHE A 101 5.32 7.42 -12.70
N GLY A 102 4.03 7.14 -12.58
CA GLY A 102 3.00 7.49 -13.53
C GLY A 102 2.36 6.27 -14.20
N GLU A 103 1.45 6.50 -15.16
CA GLU A 103 0.56 5.47 -15.74
C GLU A 103 1.28 4.29 -16.40
N ASP A 104 2.52 4.49 -16.85
CA ASP A 104 3.33 3.44 -17.48
C ASP A 104 4.17 2.63 -16.49
N PHE A 105 4.14 2.99 -15.20
CA PHE A 105 4.91 2.38 -14.13
C PHE A 105 4.00 1.72 -13.09
N ARG A 106 4.61 0.96 -12.20
CA ARG A 106 3.89 0.30 -11.10
C ARG A 106 3.38 1.24 -10.04
N VAL A 107 4.15 2.29 -9.73
CA VAL A 107 3.65 3.40 -8.93
C VAL A 107 2.90 4.32 -9.87
N VAL A 108 1.62 4.01 -10.08
CA VAL A 108 0.80 4.62 -11.14
C VAL A 108 0.38 6.06 -10.84
N GLY A 109 0.53 6.51 -9.60
CA GLY A 109 0.14 7.86 -9.19
C GLY A 109 0.29 8.09 -7.71
N GLY A 110 -0.07 9.29 -7.26
CA GLY A 110 -0.05 9.67 -5.86
C GLY A 110 -0.08 11.17 -5.64
N TRP A 111 0.05 11.55 -4.37
CA TRP A 111 0.08 12.94 -3.93
C TRP A 111 0.86 13.08 -2.62
N ASP A 112 1.59 14.17 -2.49
CA ASP A 112 2.22 14.60 -1.23
C ASP A 112 1.33 15.63 -0.53
N PHE A 113 0.73 15.24 0.59
CA PHE A 113 -0.11 16.14 1.40
C PHE A 113 0.71 16.98 2.36
N ALA A 114 1.93 16.60 2.70
CA ALA A 114 2.81 17.34 3.57
C ALA A 114 3.40 18.57 2.86
N GLU A 115 3.81 18.40 1.60
CA GLU A 115 4.38 19.45 0.76
C GLU A 115 3.37 20.03 -0.24
N ASN A 116 2.20 19.39 -0.35
CA ASN A 116 1.09 19.77 -1.23
C ASN A 116 1.48 19.80 -2.70
N ASP A 117 2.06 18.72 -3.18
CA ASP A 117 2.43 18.55 -4.58
C ASP A 117 2.15 17.13 -5.12
N SER A 118 2.51 16.87 -6.38
CA SER A 118 2.24 15.60 -7.07
C SER A 118 3.38 14.60 -6.97
N ASN A 119 4.38 14.81 -6.14
CA ASN A 119 5.54 13.96 -6.00
C ASN A 119 5.57 13.26 -4.62
N PRO A 120 4.89 12.12 -4.44
CA PRO A 120 4.84 11.42 -3.17
C PRO A 120 6.11 10.60 -2.92
N PHE A 121 7.29 11.17 -3.22
CA PHE A 121 8.55 10.48 -3.03
C PHE A 121 8.87 10.34 -1.54
N ASP A 122 9.37 9.16 -1.17
CA ASP A 122 9.75 8.84 0.21
C ASP A 122 11.18 9.34 0.48
N ASP A 123 11.31 10.60 0.77
CA ASP A 123 12.57 11.29 1.01
C ASP A 123 12.66 11.91 2.41
N GLY A 124 13.69 12.73 2.60
CA GLY A 124 13.95 13.36 3.88
C GLY A 124 14.61 12.43 4.90
N PRO A 125 15.03 12.97 6.05
CA PRO A 125 15.75 12.20 7.08
C PRO A 125 14.92 11.09 7.72
N ALA A 126 13.59 11.17 7.66
CA ALA A 126 12.64 10.20 8.21
C ALA A 126 11.95 9.36 7.14
N GLY A 127 12.26 9.56 5.85
CA GLY A 127 11.66 8.84 4.73
C GLY A 127 12.32 7.45 4.57
N PHE A 128 11.54 6.40 4.63
CA PHE A 128 11.83 5.02 4.23
C PHE A 128 10.69 4.06 4.60
N HIS A 129 9.81 4.45 5.50
CA HIS A 129 8.79 3.55 6.06
C HIS A 129 7.76 3.18 4.99
N GLY A 130 7.20 4.14 4.27
CA GLY A 130 6.22 3.89 3.22
C GLY A 130 6.79 3.07 2.06
N THR A 131 8.06 3.31 1.69
CA THR A 131 8.77 2.48 0.71
C THR A 131 8.89 1.02 1.17
N HIS A 132 9.22 0.81 2.45
CA HIS A 132 9.30 -0.53 3.02
C HIS A 132 7.93 -1.23 3.03
N VAL A 133 6.87 -0.51 3.43
CA VAL A 133 5.48 -1.00 3.38
C VAL A 133 5.09 -1.37 1.94
N ALA A 134 5.36 -0.49 0.96
CA ALA A 134 5.12 -0.75 -0.45
C ALA A 134 5.88 -2.00 -0.95
N GLY A 135 7.11 -2.20 -0.47
CA GLY A 135 7.92 -3.37 -0.77
C GLY A 135 7.32 -4.67 -0.23
N ILE A 136 6.84 -4.68 1.01
CA ILE A 136 6.14 -5.84 1.60
C ILE A 136 4.90 -6.19 0.79
N VAL A 137 4.15 -5.20 0.32
CA VAL A 137 2.95 -5.40 -0.49
C VAL A 137 3.32 -5.87 -1.89
N GLY A 138 4.16 -5.13 -2.61
CA GLY A 138 4.24 -5.22 -4.05
C GLY A 138 5.65 -5.33 -4.65
N SER A 139 6.69 -5.69 -3.89
CA SER A 139 8.03 -5.87 -4.45
C SER A 139 8.05 -6.91 -5.57
N GLN A 140 8.71 -6.57 -6.69
CA GLN A 140 8.99 -7.48 -7.81
C GLN A 140 10.39 -8.10 -7.73
N ASP A 141 11.11 -7.89 -6.63
CA ASP A 141 12.41 -8.53 -6.43
C ASP A 141 12.26 -10.05 -6.38
N SER A 142 13.14 -10.78 -7.06
CA SER A 142 13.05 -12.23 -7.19
C SER A 142 13.37 -13.00 -5.91
N VAL A 143 14.04 -12.36 -4.95
CA VAL A 143 14.43 -12.95 -3.66
C VAL A 143 13.53 -12.43 -2.54
N HIS A 144 13.16 -11.14 -2.63
CA HIS A 144 12.36 -10.44 -1.62
C HIS A 144 11.05 -9.94 -2.25
N GLY A 145 10.32 -10.83 -2.91
CA GLY A 145 9.03 -10.52 -3.54
C GLY A 145 7.96 -10.14 -2.53
N GLY A 146 7.16 -9.12 -2.85
CA GLY A 146 6.01 -8.71 -2.05
C GLY A 146 4.88 -9.73 -2.10
N VAL A 147 3.91 -9.62 -1.18
CA VAL A 147 2.75 -10.53 -1.09
C VAL A 147 1.93 -10.53 -2.37
N ALA A 148 1.80 -9.36 -3.01
CA ALA A 148 1.01 -9.12 -4.22
C ALA A 148 1.87 -8.39 -5.27
N ALA A 149 2.88 -9.09 -5.81
CA ALA A 149 3.86 -8.51 -6.73
C ALA A 149 3.28 -7.96 -8.04
N GLY A 150 2.03 -8.27 -8.38
CA GLY A 150 1.32 -7.79 -9.57
C GLY A 150 0.44 -6.56 -9.37
N VAL A 151 0.31 -6.01 -8.14
CA VAL A 151 -0.54 -4.82 -7.90
C VAL A 151 0.06 -3.56 -8.50
N ASP A 152 -0.79 -2.62 -8.88
CA ASP A 152 -0.41 -1.22 -9.05
C ASP A 152 -0.36 -0.54 -7.68
N LEU A 153 0.56 0.41 -7.50
CA LEU A 153 0.74 1.15 -6.26
C LEU A 153 0.37 2.63 -6.45
N VAL A 154 -0.19 3.22 -5.41
CA VAL A 154 -0.43 4.66 -5.30
C VAL A 154 0.21 5.14 -4.01
N GLY A 155 1.11 6.14 -4.11
CA GLY A 155 1.75 6.74 -2.95
C GLY A 155 0.97 7.95 -2.45
N LEU A 156 0.60 8.00 -1.17
CA LEU A 156 -0.04 9.15 -0.55
C LEU A 156 0.77 9.53 0.68
N ARG A 157 1.62 10.55 0.52
CA ARG A 157 2.53 11.00 1.57
C ARG A 157 1.80 11.88 2.56
N VAL A 158 1.79 11.45 3.83
CA VAL A 158 1.12 12.13 4.96
C VAL A 158 2.08 12.40 6.13
N PHE A 159 3.38 12.23 5.90
CA PHE A 159 4.45 12.59 6.84
C PHE A 159 5.45 13.50 6.15
N ASP A 160 5.87 14.57 6.86
CA ASP A 160 6.91 15.48 6.39
C ASP A 160 8.32 14.85 6.50
N ASP A 161 9.36 15.56 6.02
CA ASP A 161 10.76 15.14 6.06
C ASP A 161 11.29 14.80 7.46
N PHE A 162 10.61 15.27 8.50
CA PHE A 162 10.97 15.01 9.89
C PHE A 162 10.12 13.92 10.54
N GLY A 163 9.27 13.24 9.77
CA GLY A 163 8.39 12.18 10.24
C GLY A 163 7.18 12.69 11.05
N ARG A 164 6.81 13.97 10.91
CA ARG A 164 5.64 14.53 11.57
C ARG A 164 4.44 14.39 10.64
N GLY A 165 3.40 13.72 11.13
CA GLY A 165 2.12 13.60 10.44
C GLY A 165 1.04 14.49 11.04
N ASN A 166 -0.06 14.64 10.30
CA ASN A 166 -1.21 15.42 10.72
C ASN A 166 -2.48 14.69 10.25
N LEU A 167 -3.50 14.65 11.09
CA LEU A 167 -4.75 13.96 10.82
C LEU A 167 -5.50 14.55 9.62
N GLU A 168 -5.36 15.85 9.36
CA GLU A 168 -5.95 16.51 8.20
C GLU A 168 -5.37 15.96 6.89
N TRP A 169 -4.06 15.68 6.83
CA TRP A 169 -3.43 15.07 5.66
C TRP A 169 -3.93 13.64 5.43
N VAL A 170 -4.12 12.88 6.50
CA VAL A 170 -4.69 11.53 6.41
C VAL A 170 -6.13 11.58 5.89
N GLU A 171 -6.95 12.53 6.39
CA GLU A 171 -8.32 12.72 5.91
C GLU A 171 -8.35 13.09 4.42
N GLN A 172 -7.47 14.00 3.98
CA GLN A 172 -7.33 14.36 2.58
C GLN A 172 -6.89 13.18 1.72
N ALA A 173 -5.96 12.35 2.20
CA ALA A 173 -5.52 11.14 1.51
C ALA A 173 -6.67 10.13 1.34
N LEU A 174 -7.47 9.92 2.37
CA LEU A 174 -8.68 9.07 2.30
C LEU A 174 -9.72 9.63 1.32
N GLN A 175 -9.90 10.94 1.27
CA GLN A 175 -10.77 11.60 0.30
C GLN A 175 -10.22 11.50 -1.14
N TRP A 176 -8.90 11.45 -1.29
CA TRP A 176 -8.24 11.33 -2.59
C TRP A 176 -8.47 9.96 -3.24
N VAL A 177 -8.55 8.89 -2.45
CA VAL A 177 -8.77 7.51 -2.94
C VAL A 177 -10.25 7.16 -3.13
N HIS A 178 -11.17 7.98 -2.62
CA HIS A 178 -12.61 7.80 -2.73
C HIS A 178 -13.17 8.39 -4.02
#